data_01f71da02348139aa7f4f277fa363f20
#
_entry.id   01f71da02348139aa7f4f277fa363f20
#
_cell.length_a   1.000
_cell.length_b   1.000
_cell.length_c   1.000
_cell.angle_alpha   90.00
_cell.angle_beta   90.00
_cell.angle_gamma   90.00
#
_symmetry.space_group_name_H-M   'P 1'
#
loop_
_entity.id
_entity.type
_entity.pdbx_description
1 polymer ?
#
loop_
_entity_poly.entity_id
_entity_poly.type
_entity_poly.pdbx_seq_one_letter_code
_entity_poly.pdbx_strand_id
1 'polypeptide(L)'
;MKEKVLFFDIDGTLVDNTYGVYDVPEGVKRELKRIQNDGHKLFICSGRPKAMINQQFLDLGFDGYVLYNGGYIEIDGESIFEERMDTELATQTVDMLEELNCDYMIETAHHIYIDKRYKELYTFFKNLGMEEMFSMDFDRNDVLKRAIKIEANVTNKDKQRVSDYLDGKFGTTISFDQHGSDNSFEFFSPKMSKAIGIKKVLEHYGLDIKDT
;
A
#
# COMPACT_ATOMS: atom_id res chain seq x y z
N MET A 1 30.99 9.82 -6.35
CA MET A 1 30.60 8.39 -6.15
C MET A 1 29.68 7.99 -7.32
N LYS A 2 29.55 6.70 -7.63
CA LYS A 2 28.56 6.26 -8.64
C LYS A 2 27.17 6.50 -8.04
N GLU A 3 26.25 7.00 -8.84
CA GLU A 3 24.84 7.17 -8.46
C GLU A 3 24.25 5.84 -7.98
N LYS A 4 23.48 5.89 -6.90
CA LYS A 4 22.75 4.78 -6.30
C LYS A 4 21.26 5.10 -6.24
N VAL A 5 20.43 4.07 -6.26
CA VAL A 5 19.00 4.18 -5.99
C VAL A 5 18.73 3.49 -4.66
N LEU A 6 18.21 4.23 -3.69
CA LEU A 6 17.93 3.70 -2.35
C LEU A 6 16.42 3.64 -2.14
N PHE A 7 15.97 2.53 -1.57
CA PHE A 7 14.55 2.26 -1.31
C PHE A 7 14.33 2.17 0.20
N PHE A 8 13.34 2.90 0.68
CA PHE A 8 12.99 3.00 2.09
C PHE A 8 11.56 2.51 2.31
N ASP A 9 11.39 1.57 3.23
CA ASP A 9 10.05 1.25 3.72
C ASP A 9 9.60 2.35 4.70
N ILE A 10 8.30 2.44 4.93
CA ILE A 10 7.70 3.39 5.88
C ILE A 10 7.58 2.73 7.24
N ASP A 11 6.74 1.72 7.34
CA ASP A 11 6.33 1.11 8.60
C ASP A 11 7.42 0.21 9.17
N GLY A 12 7.88 0.52 10.39
CA GLY A 12 9.02 -0.13 11.01
C GLY A 12 10.39 0.31 10.48
N THR A 13 10.45 1.36 9.61
CA THR A 13 11.70 1.87 9.02
C THR A 13 11.82 3.38 9.17
N LEU A 14 10.99 4.16 8.49
CA LEU A 14 10.98 5.63 8.60
C LEU A 14 10.17 6.10 9.82
N VAL A 15 9.11 5.38 10.14
CA VAL A 15 8.27 5.55 11.33
C VAL A 15 7.98 4.19 11.95
N ASP A 16 7.65 4.18 13.25
CA ASP A 16 7.26 2.95 13.96
C ASP A 16 6.18 3.26 14.99
N ASN A 17 4.95 3.06 14.60
CA ASN A 17 3.79 3.33 15.44
C ASN A 17 3.77 2.45 16.71
N THR A 18 4.36 1.25 16.65
CA THR A 18 4.43 0.32 17.79
C THR A 18 5.28 0.90 18.92
N TYR A 19 6.33 1.62 18.57
CA TYR A 19 7.24 2.27 19.53
C TYR A 19 6.99 3.77 19.68
N GLY A 20 5.84 4.27 19.16
CA GLY A 20 5.45 5.68 19.31
C GLY A 20 6.26 6.65 18.44
N VAL A 21 6.91 6.17 17.40
CA VAL A 21 7.64 6.99 16.43
C VAL A 21 6.69 7.29 15.26
N TYR A 22 5.89 8.34 15.41
CA TYR A 22 4.87 8.73 14.42
C TYR A 22 5.42 9.66 13.32
N ASP A 23 6.48 10.39 13.63
CA ASP A 23 7.13 11.32 12.71
C ASP A 23 8.54 10.82 12.36
N VAL A 24 8.96 11.10 11.13
CA VAL A 24 10.34 10.80 10.69
C VAL A 24 11.33 11.63 11.54
N PRO A 25 12.26 10.99 12.25
CA PRO A 25 13.18 11.70 13.13
C PRO A 25 14.05 12.72 12.37
N GLU A 26 14.31 13.86 12.99
CA GLU A 26 15.11 14.94 12.38
C GLU A 26 16.52 14.49 11.94
N GLY A 27 17.11 13.53 12.65
CA GLY A 27 18.39 12.92 12.24
C GLY A 27 18.28 12.20 10.90
N VAL A 28 17.18 11.45 10.71
CA VAL A 28 16.89 10.73 9.46
C VAL A 28 16.64 11.71 8.32
N LYS A 29 15.83 12.75 8.53
CA LYS A 29 15.58 13.80 7.53
C LYS A 29 16.87 14.45 7.03
N ARG A 30 17.79 14.77 7.94
CA ARG A 30 19.11 15.34 7.58
C ARG A 30 19.94 14.39 6.73
N GLU A 31 19.97 13.09 7.09
CA GLU A 31 20.75 12.10 6.32
C GLU A 31 20.12 11.82 4.94
N LEU A 32 18.81 11.74 4.83
CA LEU A 32 18.13 11.63 3.53
C LEU A 32 18.51 12.82 2.63
N LYS A 33 18.47 14.05 3.18
CA LYS A 33 18.87 15.24 2.43
C LYS A 33 20.34 15.22 2.02
N ARG A 34 21.24 14.71 2.87
CA ARG A 34 22.66 14.54 2.55
C ARG A 34 22.84 13.56 1.39
N ILE A 35 22.16 12.42 1.42
CA ILE A 35 22.23 11.39 0.38
C ILE A 35 21.71 11.94 -0.96
N GLN A 36 20.62 12.71 -0.96
CA GLN A 36 20.13 13.40 -2.15
C GLN A 36 21.16 14.38 -2.72
N ASN A 37 21.81 15.20 -1.85
CA ASN A 37 22.83 16.15 -2.26
C ASN A 37 24.10 15.47 -2.81
N ASP A 38 24.37 14.22 -2.39
CA ASP A 38 25.46 13.39 -2.94
C ASP A 38 25.11 12.81 -4.32
N GLY A 39 23.92 13.11 -4.86
CA GLY A 39 23.46 12.72 -6.19
C GLY A 39 22.84 11.32 -6.28
N HIS A 40 22.38 10.77 -5.16
CA HIS A 40 21.65 9.51 -5.12
C HIS A 40 20.16 9.74 -5.25
N LYS A 41 19.43 8.74 -5.81
CA LYS A 41 17.98 8.74 -5.91
C LYS A 41 17.36 8.01 -4.73
N LEU A 42 16.30 8.59 -4.19
CA LEU A 42 15.58 8.03 -3.04
C LEU A 42 14.14 7.69 -3.41
N PHE A 43 13.71 6.48 -3.05
CA PHE A 43 12.37 5.98 -3.28
C PHE A 43 11.74 5.48 -1.98
N ILE A 44 10.47 5.79 -1.78
CA ILE A 44 9.64 5.04 -0.83
C ILE A 44 9.24 3.71 -1.47
N CYS A 45 9.31 2.62 -0.70
CA CYS A 45 8.89 1.28 -1.13
C CYS A 45 8.03 0.64 -0.05
N SER A 46 6.70 0.78 -0.17
CA SER A 46 5.74 0.45 0.89
C SER A 46 4.54 -0.36 0.39
N GLY A 47 3.87 -1.06 1.31
CA GLY A 47 2.54 -1.64 1.07
C GLY A 47 1.40 -0.62 1.09
N ARG A 48 1.65 0.60 1.58
CA ARG A 48 0.64 1.65 1.68
C ARG A 48 0.09 2.05 0.31
N PRO A 49 -1.21 2.40 0.22
CA PRO A 49 -1.78 3.08 -0.93
C PRO A 49 -1.26 4.53 -1.03
N LYS A 50 -1.30 5.11 -2.24
CA LYS A 50 -0.86 6.49 -2.47
C LYS A 50 -1.62 7.49 -1.59
N ALA A 51 -2.91 7.28 -1.38
CA ALA A 51 -3.73 8.11 -0.52
C ALA A 51 -3.21 8.17 0.93
N MET A 52 -2.49 7.15 1.41
CA MET A 52 -1.90 7.09 2.76
C MET A 52 -0.46 7.60 2.84
N ILE A 53 0.07 8.19 1.78
CA ILE A 53 1.35 8.91 1.80
C ILE A 53 1.06 10.34 2.23
N ASN A 54 1.18 10.60 3.53
CA ASN A 54 0.86 11.89 4.12
C ASN A 54 1.96 12.94 3.85
N GLN A 55 1.68 14.20 4.21
CA GLN A 55 2.53 15.35 3.91
C GLN A 55 3.95 15.22 4.43
N GLN A 56 4.17 14.60 5.60
CA GLN A 56 5.52 14.42 6.14
C GLN A 56 6.45 13.63 5.20
N PHE A 57 5.91 12.62 4.48
CA PHE A 57 6.70 11.85 3.51
C PHE A 57 6.88 12.60 2.19
N LEU A 58 5.86 13.37 1.75
CA LEU A 58 5.96 14.21 0.56
C LEU A 58 7.03 15.30 0.74
N ASP A 59 7.14 15.89 1.92
CA ASP A 59 8.11 16.93 2.26
C ASP A 59 9.58 16.43 2.28
N LEU A 60 9.80 15.12 2.33
CA LEU A 60 11.15 14.54 2.27
C LEU A 60 11.76 14.58 0.86
N GLY A 61 10.95 14.86 -0.17
CA GLY A 61 11.41 15.07 -1.54
C GLY A 61 12.00 13.80 -2.16
N PHE A 62 11.37 12.66 -1.98
CA PHE A 62 11.72 11.43 -2.68
C PHE A 62 11.55 11.58 -4.19
N ASP A 63 12.42 10.96 -4.98
CA ASP A 63 12.35 10.94 -6.45
C ASP A 63 11.15 10.13 -6.97
N GLY A 64 10.61 9.23 -6.13
CA GLY A 64 9.41 8.47 -6.49
C GLY A 64 8.97 7.48 -5.42
N TYR A 65 7.98 6.70 -5.81
CA TYR A 65 7.24 5.82 -4.91
C TYR A 65 7.00 4.45 -5.57
N VAL A 66 7.26 3.38 -4.84
CA VAL A 66 6.85 2.01 -5.14
C VAL A 66 5.83 1.63 -4.06
N LEU A 67 4.56 1.63 -4.41
CA LEU A 67 3.44 1.48 -3.46
C LEU A 67 2.64 0.20 -3.74
N TYR A 68 1.66 -0.11 -2.87
CA TYR A 68 0.81 -1.30 -2.98
C TYR A 68 1.64 -2.58 -3.14
N ASN A 69 2.71 -2.74 -2.33
CA ASN A 69 3.62 -3.87 -2.46
C ASN A 69 4.21 -4.03 -3.88
N GLY A 70 4.44 -2.94 -4.61
CA GLY A 70 4.99 -2.94 -5.96
C GLY A 70 3.96 -2.88 -7.08
N GLY A 71 2.69 -2.70 -6.76
CA GLY A 71 1.59 -2.60 -7.74
C GLY A 71 1.41 -1.22 -8.36
N TYR A 72 2.03 -0.19 -7.80
CA TYR A 72 1.99 1.16 -8.33
C TYR A 72 3.37 1.80 -8.23
N ILE A 73 3.82 2.42 -9.31
CA ILE A 73 5.11 3.11 -9.34
C ILE A 73 4.92 4.50 -9.92
N GLU A 74 5.42 5.47 -9.17
CA GLU A 74 5.47 6.88 -9.58
C GLU A 74 6.91 7.35 -9.55
N ILE A 75 7.34 8.07 -10.59
CA ILE A 75 8.67 8.69 -10.72
C ILE A 75 8.46 10.13 -11.16
N ASP A 76 9.08 11.08 -10.47
CA ASP A 76 9.00 12.51 -10.77
C ASP A 76 7.54 13.03 -10.89
N GLY A 77 6.62 12.44 -10.12
CA GLY A 77 5.20 12.78 -10.10
C GLY A 77 4.36 12.13 -11.21
N GLU A 78 4.96 11.32 -12.08
CA GLU A 78 4.26 10.59 -13.14
C GLU A 78 4.11 9.11 -12.80
N SER A 79 2.89 8.56 -12.94
CA SER A 79 2.65 7.12 -12.83
C SER A 79 3.24 6.39 -14.03
N ILE A 80 4.22 5.53 -13.78
CA ILE A 80 4.87 4.74 -14.84
C ILE A 80 4.42 3.28 -14.86
N PHE A 81 3.77 2.81 -13.81
CA PHE A 81 3.27 1.45 -13.70
C PHE A 81 2.09 1.34 -12.74
N GLU A 82 1.08 0.58 -13.14
CA GLU A 82 -0.07 0.21 -12.35
C GLU A 82 -0.47 -1.24 -12.67
N GLU A 83 -0.43 -2.12 -11.68
CA GLU A 83 -0.94 -3.48 -11.76
C GLU A 83 -2.29 -3.56 -11.07
N ARG A 84 -3.33 -3.83 -11.80
CA ARG A 84 -4.69 -4.02 -11.28
C ARG A 84 -4.95 -5.48 -10.98
N MET A 85 -5.84 -5.73 -10.06
CA MET A 85 -6.40 -7.06 -9.86
C MET A 85 -7.21 -7.47 -11.08
N ASP A 86 -7.27 -8.77 -11.34
CA ASP A 86 -8.28 -9.29 -12.26
C ASP A 86 -9.67 -8.94 -11.75
N THR A 87 -10.51 -8.32 -12.60
CA THR A 87 -11.82 -7.79 -12.19
C THR A 87 -12.78 -8.87 -11.73
N GLU A 88 -12.77 -10.06 -12.38
CA GLU A 88 -13.64 -11.17 -11.99
C GLU A 88 -13.20 -11.71 -10.62
N LEU A 89 -11.90 -11.87 -10.41
CA LEU A 89 -11.36 -12.33 -9.16
C LEU A 89 -11.59 -11.32 -8.03
N ALA A 90 -11.44 -10.01 -8.29
CA ALA A 90 -11.74 -8.96 -7.32
C ALA A 90 -13.25 -8.98 -6.95
N THR A 91 -14.13 -9.19 -7.92
CA THR A 91 -15.58 -9.30 -7.69
C THR A 91 -15.91 -10.50 -6.81
N GLN A 92 -15.39 -11.68 -7.15
CA GLN A 92 -15.59 -12.91 -6.37
C GLN A 92 -15.05 -12.77 -4.94
N THR A 93 -13.94 -12.05 -4.77
CA THR A 93 -13.36 -11.78 -3.44
C THR A 93 -14.32 -10.93 -2.61
N VAL A 94 -14.81 -9.84 -3.15
CA VAL A 94 -15.73 -8.95 -2.44
C VAL A 94 -17.06 -9.67 -2.16
N ASP A 95 -17.60 -10.46 -3.08
CA ASP A 95 -18.80 -11.25 -2.86
C ASP A 95 -18.63 -12.22 -1.68
N MET A 96 -17.49 -12.91 -1.60
CA MET A 96 -17.16 -13.79 -0.47
C MET A 96 -17.06 -13.01 0.84
N LEU A 97 -16.40 -11.85 0.84
CA LEU A 97 -16.25 -11.01 2.04
C LEU A 97 -17.60 -10.50 2.55
N GLU A 98 -18.52 -10.14 1.63
CA GLU A 98 -19.88 -9.74 1.96
C GLU A 98 -20.70 -10.91 2.53
N GLU A 99 -20.60 -12.13 1.97
CA GLU A 99 -21.22 -13.33 2.54
C GLU A 99 -20.74 -13.63 3.97
N LEU A 100 -19.47 -13.35 4.26
CA LEU A 100 -18.86 -13.54 5.58
C LEU A 100 -19.16 -12.40 6.54
N ASN A 101 -19.80 -11.31 6.07
CA ASN A 101 -19.98 -10.04 6.78
C ASN A 101 -18.65 -9.46 7.29
N CYS A 102 -17.61 -9.55 6.47
CA CYS A 102 -16.32 -8.91 6.72
C CYS A 102 -16.36 -7.45 6.27
N ASP A 103 -15.83 -6.55 7.09
CA ASP A 103 -15.56 -5.18 6.67
C ASP A 103 -14.38 -5.18 5.70
N TYR A 104 -14.50 -4.44 4.61
CA TYR A 104 -13.44 -4.34 3.62
C TYR A 104 -13.32 -2.93 3.04
N MET A 105 -12.17 -2.65 2.45
CA MET A 105 -11.93 -1.49 1.62
C MET A 105 -11.32 -1.91 0.28
N ILE A 106 -11.62 -1.13 -0.78
CA ILE A 106 -11.07 -1.31 -2.11
C ILE A 106 -10.13 -0.15 -2.40
N GLU A 107 -8.88 -0.45 -2.71
CA GLU A 107 -7.85 0.53 -2.98
C GLU A 107 -7.58 0.62 -4.48
N THR A 108 -7.66 1.83 -5.01
CA THR A 108 -7.28 2.17 -6.40
C THR A 108 -6.10 3.15 -6.39
N ALA A 109 -5.54 3.47 -7.53
CA ALA A 109 -4.35 4.35 -7.63
C ALA A 109 -4.47 5.68 -6.86
N HIS A 110 -5.68 6.23 -6.74
CA HIS A 110 -5.87 7.58 -6.18
C HIS A 110 -6.81 7.66 -4.97
N HIS A 111 -7.67 6.65 -4.77
CA HIS A 111 -8.69 6.68 -3.74
C HIS A 111 -8.85 5.33 -3.06
N ILE A 112 -9.33 5.38 -1.83
CA ILE A 112 -9.74 4.23 -1.06
C ILE A 112 -11.27 4.30 -0.92
N TYR A 113 -11.94 3.18 -1.12
CA TYR A 113 -13.39 3.07 -1.08
C TYR A 113 -13.81 2.18 0.07
N ILE A 114 -14.61 2.73 0.98
CA ILE A 114 -15.20 2.02 2.12
C ILE A 114 -16.71 2.19 2.06
N ASP A 115 -17.44 1.08 2.08
CA ASP A 115 -18.91 1.15 2.16
C ASP A 115 -19.32 1.76 3.51
N LYS A 116 -20.27 2.69 3.47
CA LYS A 116 -20.84 3.34 4.66
C LYS A 116 -21.47 2.39 5.69
N ARG A 117 -21.67 1.12 5.34
CA ARG A 117 -22.07 0.06 6.27
C ARG A 117 -20.97 -0.25 7.28
N TYR A 118 -19.70 -0.09 6.90
CA TYR A 118 -18.51 -0.44 7.71
C TYR A 118 -18.09 0.72 8.61
N LYS A 119 -18.95 1.02 9.60
CA LYS A 119 -18.79 2.19 10.46
C LYS A 119 -17.55 2.14 11.35
N GLU A 120 -17.17 0.95 11.82
CA GLU A 120 -16.00 0.79 12.69
C GLU A 120 -14.71 1.06 11.93
N LEU A 121 -14.55 0.45 10.76
CA LEU A 121 -13.39 0.64 9.88
C LEU A 121 -13.28 2.12 9.47
N TYR A 122 -14.37 2.73 9.03
CA TYR A 122 -14.39 4.15 8.69
C TYR A 122 -14.03 5.04 9.87
N THR A 123 -14.61 4.77 11.06
CA THR A 123 -14.36 5.56 12.27
C THR A 123 -12.89 5.45 12.71
N PHE A 124 -12.28 4.28 12.57
CA PHE A 124 -10.87 4.09 12.85
C PHE A 124 -9.99 5.04 12.01
N PHE A 125 -10.16 5.05 10.70
CA PHE A 125 -9.38 5.92 9.81
C PHE A 125 -9.72 7.40 9.98
N LYS A 126 -10.99 7.74 10.25
CA LYS A 126 -11.40 9.10 10.58
C LYS A 126 -10.69 9.63 11.83
N ASN A 127 -10.55 8.81 12.86
CA ASN A 127 -9.85 9.19 14.09
C ASN A 127 -8.34 9.38 13.87
N LEU A 128 -7.78 8.80 12.79
CA LEU A 128 -6.40 9.04 12.34
C LEU A 128 -6.28 10.30 11.45
N GLY A 129 -7.37 11.06 11.25
CA GLY A 129 -7.36 12.25 10.39
C GLY A 129 -7.29 11.94 8.89
N MET A 130 -7.69 10.74 8.49
CA MET A 130 -7.56 10.23 7.12
C MET A 130 -8.88 10.26 6.33
N GLU A 131 -9.93 10.93 6.84
CA GLU A 131 -11.27 10.84 6.23
C GLU A 131 -11.35 11.37 4.78
N GLU A 132 -10.50 12.31 4.40
CA GLU A 132 -10.45 12.85 3.04
C GLU A 132 -9.91 11.85 2.00
N MET A 133 -9.26 10.78 2.44
CA MET A 133 -8.69 9.74 1.58
C MET A 133 -9.73 8.72 1.12
N PHE A 134 -10.91 8.72 1.76
CA PHE A 134 -11.94 7.71 1.56
C PHE A 134 -13.16 8.26 0.82
N SER A 135 -13.65 7.49 -0.14
CA SER A 135 -14.95 7.69 -0.77
C SER A 135 -15.93 6.64 -0.28
N MET A 136 -17.11 7.08 0.19
CA MET A 136 -18.19 6.20 0.68
C MET A 136 -19.38 6.12 -0.27
N ASP A 137 -19.40 6.96 -1.29
CA ASP A 137 -20.44 6.96 -2.34
C ASP A 137 -19.79 6.59 -3.67
N PHE A 138 -19.98 5.34 -4.10
CA PHE A 138 -19.33 4.80 -5.28
C PHE A 138 -20.13 3.66 -5.91
N ASP A 139 -19.96 3.48 -7.21
CA ASP A 139 -20.39 2.28 -7.92
C ASP A 139 -19.36 1.17 -7.70
N ARG A 140 -19.76 0.10 -7.01
CA ARG A 140 -18.90 -1.04 -6.68
C ARG A 140 -18.27 -1.65 -7.93
N ASN A 141 -19.07 -1.86 -8.99
CA ASN A 141 -18.59 -2.51 -10.20
C ASN A 141 -17.59 -1.66 -10.96
N ASP A 142 -17.75 -0.34 -10.92
CA ASP A 142 -16.78 0.58 -11.53
C ASP A 142 -15.46 0.60 -10.74
N VAL A 143 -15.54 0.63 -9.42
CA VAL A 143 -14.35 0.62 -8.56
C VAL A 143 -13.57 -0.68 -8.70
N LEU A 144 -14.24 -1.84 -8.74
CA LEU A 144 -13.57 -3.14 -8.88
C LEU A 144 -12.76 -3.28 -10.17
N LYS A 145 -13.14 -2.62 -11.27
CA LYS A 145 -12.35 -2.57 -12.51
C LYS A 145 -11.01 -1.85 -12.36
N ARG A 146 -10.87 -1.04 -11.31
CA ARG A 146 -9.69 -0.22 -11.03
C ARG A 146 -8.97 -0.64 -9.76
N ALA A 147 -9.40 -1.73 -9.13
CA ALA A 147 -8.83 -2.21 -7.88
C ALA A 147 -7.38 -2.66 -8.08
N ILE A 148 -6.50 -2.15 -7.23
CA ILE A 148 -5.11 -2.59 -7.11
C ILE A 148 -4.99 -3.56 -5.94
N LYS A 149 -5.65 -3.25 -4.83
CA LYS A 149 -5.64 -4.02 -3.60
C LYS A 149 -7.03 -3.99 -2.94
N ILE A 150 -7.38 -5.07 -2.27
CA ILE A 150 -8.51 -5.13 -1.35
C ILE A 150 -7.93 -5.45 0.02
N GLU A 151 -8.38 -4.76 1.05
CA GLU A 151 -8.04 -5.06 2.44
C GLU A 151 -9.32 -5.35 3.21
N ALA A 152 -9.32 -6.39 4.05
CA ALA A 152 -10.49 -6.81 4.80
C ALA A 152 -10.16 -7.29 6.21
N ASN A 153 -11.04 -6.97 7.15
CA ASN A 153 -10.99 -7.51 8.50
C ASN A 153 -11.71 -8.87 8.54
N VAL A 154 -10.93 -9.93 8.69
CA VAL A 154 -11.42 -11.33 8.69
C VAL A 154 -11.45 -11.85 10.11
N THR A 155 -12.63 -12.25 10.60
CA THR A 155 -12.77 -12.81 11.94
C THR A 155 -12.09 -14.16 12.09
N ASN A 156 -11.64 -14.52 13.30
CA ASN A 156 -10.93 -15.78 13.56
C ASN A 156 -11.66 -17.03 13.06
N LYS A 157 -13.01 -17.03 13.09
CA LYS A 157 -13.83 -18.16 12.61
C LYS A 157 -13.76 -18.37 11.08
N ASP A 158 -13.48 -17.28 10.34
CA ASP A 158 -13.52 -17.25 8.88
C ASP A 158 -12.12 -17.30 8.25
N LYS A 159 -11.04 -17.12 9.05
CA LYS A 159 -9.67 -17.12 8.57
C LYS A 159 -9.30 -18.32 7.70
N GLN A 160 -9.68 -19.53 8.13
CA GLN A 160 -9.35 -20.73 7.37
C GLN A 160 -10.04 -20.71 6.00
N ARG A 161 -11.33 -20.36 5.95
CA ARG A 161 -12.08 -20.26 4.69
C ARG A 161 -11.46 -19.24 3.73
N VAL A 162 -11.07 -18.09 4.26
CA VAL A 162 -10.40 -17.04 3.47
C VAL A 162 -9.02 -17.50 3.01
N SER A 163 -8.23 -18.12 3.87
CA SER A 163 -6.91 -18.66 3.51
C SER A 163 -7.00 -19.72 2.40
N ASP A 164 -7.97 -20.64 2.51
CA ASP A 164 -8.20 -21.67 1.48
C ASP A 164 -8.63 -21.05 0.14
N TYR A 165 -9.40 -19.96 0.18
CA TYR A 165 -9.80 -19.22 -1.02
C TYR A 165 -8.62 -18.54 -1.70
N LEU A 166 -7.67 -18.06 -0.90
CA LEU A 166 -6.50 -17.30 -1.36
C LEU A 166 -5.45 -18.16 -2.06
N ASP A 167 -5.38 -19.44 -1.73
CA ASP A 167 -4.28 -20.32 -2.11
C ASP A 167 -4.01 -20.31 -3.63
N GLY A 168 -2.82 -19.81 -3.98
CA GLY A 168 -2.33 -19.70 -5.35
C GLY A 168 -2.99 -18.65 -6.24
N LYS A 169 -3.99 -17.90 -5.76
CA LYS A 169 -4.73 -16.90 -6.56
C LYS A 169 -4.20 -15.47 -6.37
N PHE A 170 -3.70 -15.15 -5.19
CA PHE A 170 -3.32 -13.80 -4.79
C PHE A 170 -1.91 -13.72 -4.22
N GLY A 171 -1.29 -12.54 -4.33
CA GLY A 171 -0.36 -12.07 -3.33
C GLY A 171 -1.15 -11.69 -2.07
N THR A 172 -0.67 -12.07 -0.92
CA THR A 172 -1.39 -11.88 0.34
C THR A 172 -0.45 -11.43 1.42
N THR A 173 -0.88 -10.46 2.19
CA THR A 173 -0.24 -10.06 3.44
C THR A 173 -1.30 -10.09 4.54
N ILE A 174 -0.91 -10.56 5.72
CA ILE A 174 -1.74 -10.50 6.91
C ILE A 174 -1.07 -9.54 7.88
N SER A 175 -1.81 -8.55 8.35
CA SER A 175 -1.35 -7.53 9.28
C SER A 175 -2.31 -7.39 10.46
N PHE A 176 -1.97 -6.50 11.40
CA PHE A 176 -2.84 -6.23 12.53
C PHE A 176 -4.01 -5.32 12.10
N ASP A 177 -5.21 -5.69 12.55
CA ASP A 177 -6.41 -4.87 12.43
C ASP A 177 -6.40 -3.69 13.43
N GLN A 178 -7.47 -2.88 13.42
CA GLN A 178 -7.64 -1.75 14.33
C GLN A 178 -7.71 -2.15 15.82
N HIS A 179 -7.84 -3.42 16.13
CA HIS A 179 -7.87 -3.97 17.50
C HIS A 179 -6.56 -4.64 17.91
N GLY A 180 -5.52 -4.59 17.03
CA GLY A 180 -4.23 -5.21 17.28
C GLY A 180 -4.22 -6.73 17.12
N SER A 181 -5.21 -7.30 16.40
CA SER A 181 -5.27 -8.71 16.05
C SER A 181 -4.81 -8.92 14.60
N ASP A 182 -4.22 -10.06 14.29
CA ASP A 182 -3.76 -10.45 12.95
C ASP A 182 -4.93 -10.81 12.01
N ASN A 183 -5.91 -9.91 11.91
CA ASN A 183 -7.17 -10.09 11.20
C ASN A 183 -7.28 -9.28 9.91
N SER A 184 -6.34 -8.37 9.63
CA SER A 184 -6.33 -7.60 8.39
C SER A 184 -5.65 -8.40 7.28
N PHE A 185 -6.43 -8.75 6.26
CA PHE A 185 -6.00 -9.49 5.08
C PHE A 185 -5.93 -8.57 3.88
N GLU A 186 -4.78 -8.53 3.22
CA GLU A 186 -4.59 -7.83 1.95
C GLU A 186 -4.65 -8.83 0.79
N PHE A 187 -5.39 -8.48 -0.25
CA PHE A 187 -5.55 -9.25 -1.49
C PHE A 187 -5.09 -8.39 -2.66
N PHE A 188 -4.13 -8.88 -3.41
CA PHE A 188 -3.59 -8.16 -4.57
C PHE A 188 -3.10 -9.13 -5.65
N SER A 189 -2.74 -8.64 -6.84
CA SER A 189 -2.23 -9.48 -7.93
C SER A 189 -0.99 -10.27 -7.49
N PRO A 190 -0.89 -11.58 -7.74
CA PRO A 190 0.30 -12.38 -7.43
C PRO A 190 1.54 -11.95 -8.23
N LYS A 191 1.36 -11.08 -9.22
CA LYS A 191 2.45 -10.48 -10.01
C LYS A 191 3.10 -9.28 -9.31
N MET A 192 2.60 -8.88 -8.13
CA MET A 192 3.11 -7.75 -7.38
C MET A 192 4.06 -8.22 -6.27
N SER A 193 5.16 -7.51 -6.12
CA SER A 193 6.01 -7.54 -4.94
C SER A 193 6.89 -6.29 -4.92
N LYS A 194 7.34 -5.88 -3.72
CA LYS A 194 8.32 -4.79 -3.58
C LYS A 194 9.55 -5.02 -4.48
N ALA A 195 10.03 -6.27 -4.57
CA ALA A 195 11.18 -6.62 -5.41
C ALA A 195 10.91 -6.40 -6.91
N ILE A 196 9.71 -6.74 -7.40
CA ILE A 196 9.31 -6.49 -8.79
C ILE A 196 9.21 -4.97 -9.04
N GLY A 197 8.64 -4.22 -8.09
CA GLY A 197 8.56 -2.76 -8.18
C GLY A 197 9.95 -2.11 -8.23
N ILE A 198 10.86 -2.52 -7.34
CA ILE A 198 12.26 -2.07 -7.34
C ILE A 198 12.93 -2.34 -8.69
N LYS A 199 12.77 -3.55 -9.22
CA LYS A 199 13.33 -3.92 -10.50
C LYS A 199 12.83 -3.00 -11.63
N LYS A 200 11.54 -2.67 -11.66
CA LYS A 200 10.98 -1.75 -12.67
C LYS A 200 11.55 -0.34 -12.56
N VAL A 201 11.77 0.18 -11.35
CA VAL A 201 12.46 1.47 -11.15
C VAL A 201 13.88 1.41 -11.69
N LEU A 202 14.64 0.36 -11.39
CA LEU A 202 16.00 0.20 -11.91
C LEU A 202 16.02 0.11 -13.42
N GLU A 203 15.09 -0.64 -14.03
CA GLU A 203 14.93 -0.73 -15.49
C GLU A 203 14.63 0.63 -16.12
N HIS A 204 13.79 1.46 -15.48
CA HIS A 204 13.49 2.82 -15.94
C HIS A 204 14.75 3.69 -16.04
N TYR A 205 15.66 3.58 -15.06
CA TYR A 205 16.93 4.31 -15.07
C TYR A 205 18.07 3.61 -15.80
N GLY A 206 17.86 2.42 -16.39
CA GLY A 206 18.91 1.64 -17.02
C GLY A 206 19.98 1.13 -16.04
N LEU A 207 19.58 0.90 -14.77
CA LEU A 207 20.45 0.46 -13.68
C LEU A 207 20.27 -1.02 -13.37
N ASP A 208 21.19 -1.56 -12.58
CA ASP A 208 21.21 -2.96 -12.14
C ASP A 208 21.04 -3.04 -10.60
N ILE A 209 20.66 -4.20 -10.08
CA ILE A 209 20.48 -4.44 -8.63
C ILE A 209 21.73 -4.08 -7.80
N LYS A 210 22.92 -4.18 -8.38
CA LYS A 210 24.18 -3.72 -7.74
C LYS A 210 24.26 -2.20 -7.53
N ASP A 211 23.36 -1.44 -8.14
CA ASP A 211 23.29 0.01 -8.05
C ASP A 211 22.27 0.48 -6.98
N THR A 212 21.74 -0.46 -6.16
CA THR A 212 20.93 -0.18 -4.97
C THR A 212 21.78 -0.13 -3.71
#